data_77c5b98f7828bf32314ee71e17c6ca8b
#
_entry.id   77c5b98f7828bf32314ee71e17c6ca8b
#
_cell.length_a   1.000
_cell.length_b   1.000
_cell.length_c   1.000
_cell.angle_alpha   90.00
_cell.angle_beta   90.00
_cell.angle_gamma   90.00
#
_symmetry.space_group_name_H-M   'P 1'
#
loop_
_entity.id
_entity.type
_entity.pdbx_description
1 polymer ?
#
loop_
_entity_poly.entity_id
_entity_poly.type
_entity_poly.pdbx_seq_one_letter_code
_entity_poly.pdbx_strand_id
1 'polypeptide(L)'
;MSTASTASSAPTGTLHDRELRAFASDNYAGMHPEILAALAAANEGHAIAYGEDPYTSRLAEIMRGHVGDAAETFPVFTGTGANVVALQAMTARWQAVVCADGAHINADEGGAPETMAGLKLHPVSTPDGKLTPQLVDQQAWGFGDEHRAQPAVVSITQSTEIGTRYTPDEISALADHVHSLGMTMHLDGARISNAAAGLDLPFRAFTSDVGVDVVSFGGTKNGLMAAEAVVVLNPDAVTGVGYLRKTSMQLASKMRFVSAQLVALLEGDLWLRNARHSNAMAQRLATAVREIPGVQVTQPVEANAVFAILPPDVTERLQKLSLIHI
;
A
#
# COMPACT_ATOMS: atom_id res chain seq x y z
N MET A 1 25.72 0.31 -54.16
CA MET A 1 24.68 1.22 -53.63
C MET A 1 24.53 0.93 -52.17
N SER A 2 25.11 1.76 -51.31
CA SER A 2 25.07 1.61 -49.85
C SER A 2 23.80 2.30 -49.33
N THR A 3 22.89 1.53 -48.78
CA THR A 3 21.71 2.08 -48.10
C THR A 3 22.12 2.47 -46.67
N ALA A 4 22.33 3.77 -46.47
CA ALA A 4 22.51 4.29 -45.12
C ALA A 4 21.19 4.10 -44.34
N SER A 5 21.22 3.25 -43.32
CA SER A 5 20.18 3.13 -42.31
C SER A 5 20.13 4.44 -41.51
N THR A 6 19.08 5.23 -41.69
CA THR A 6 18.81 6.37 -40.82
C THR A 6 18.28 5.81 -39.48
N ALA A 7 19.20 5.68 -38.51
CA ALA A 7 18.79 5.47 -37.12
C ALA A 7 17.96 6.67 -36.68
N SER A 8 16.68 6.49 -36.47
CA SER A 8 15.81 7.45 -35.80
C SER A 8 16.35 7.71 -34.40
N SER A 9 16.93 8.90 -34.19
CA SER A 9 17.31 9.33 -32.86
C SER A 9 16.05 9.45 -31.99
N ALA A 10 15.98 8.68 -30.90
CA ALA A 10 14.97 8.87 -29.89
C ALA A 10 14.94 10.34 -29.42
N PRO A 11 13.79 10.89 -29.07
CA PRO A 11 13.70 12.26 -28.59
C PRO A 11 14.59 12.42 -27.36
N THR A 12 15.55 13.36 -27.45
CA THR A 12 16.62 13.59 -26.45
C THR A 12 16.20 14.50 -25.30
N GLY A 13 14.90 14.88 -25.19
CA GLY A 13 14.37 15.79 -24.18
C GLY A 13 13.31 15.16 -23.30
N THR A 14 13.26 15.56 -22.03
CA THR A 14 12.14 15.23 -21.14
C THR A 14 10.92 16.08 -21.51
N LEU A 15 9.72 15.46 -21.43
CA LEU A 15 8.44 16.12 -21.72
C LEU A 15 7.90 16.94 -20.54
N HIS A 16 8.52 16.82 -19.37
CA HIS A 16 8.13 17.51 -18.14
C HIS A 16 9.28 18.40 -17.62
N ASP A 17 8.93 19.37 -16.80
CA ASP A 17 9.92 20.22 -16.13
C ASP A 17 10.70 19.40 -15.08
N ARG A 18 12.00 19.26 -15.29
CA ARG A 18 12.90 18.51 -14.41
C ARG A 18 13.18 19.19 -13.08
N GLU A 19 12.97 20.49 -12.98
CA GLU A 19 13.22 21.29 -11.77
C GLU A 19 11.97 21.38 -10.87
N LEU A 20 10.81 21.01 -11.39
CA LEU A 20 9.57 21.02 -10.60
C LEU A 20 9.69 20.04 -9.42
N ARG A 21 9.36 20.53 -8.25
CA ARG A 21 9.23 19.75 -7.01
C ARG A 21 7.84 19.99 -6.43
N ALA A 22 7.02 18.94 -6.39
CA ALA A 22 5.67 18.99 -5.86
C ALA A 22 5.59 18.20 -4.54
N PHE A 23 4.74 18.65 -3.62
CA PHE A 23 4.54 18.03 -2.31
C PHE A 23 3.14 17.42 -2.15
N ALA A 24 2.31 17.49 -3.19
CA ALA A 24 0.93 17.08 -3.12
C ALA A 24 0.76 15.56 -3.00
N SER A 25 1.68 14.76 -3.54
CA SER A 25 1.55 13.30 -3.50
C SER A 25 2.92 12.60 -3.61
N ASP A 26 3.10 11.53 -2.84
CA ASP A 26 4.22 10.61 -2.97
C ASP A 26 4.20 9.80 -4.28
N ASN A 27 3.10 9.85 -5.04
CA ASN A 27 3.03 9.30 -6.39
C ASN A 27 3.68 10.17 -7.48
N TYR A 28 4.08 11.40 -7.19
CA TYR A 28 4.63 12.33 -8.20
C TYR A 28 6.12 12.13 -8.45
N ALA A 29 6.84 11.56 -7.50
CA ALA A 29 8.27 11.29 -7.65
C ALA A 29 8.52 10.20 -8.71
N GLY A 30 9.63 10.31 -9.43
CA GLY A 30 10.13 9.21 -10.24
C GLY A 30 10.64 8.05 -9.38
N MET A 31 10.93 6.91 -10.03
CA MET A 31 11.54 5.78 -9.32
C MET A 31 12.94 6.12 -8.80
N HIS A 32 13.34 5.49 -7.70
CA HIS A 32 14.67 5.64 -7.13
C HIS A 32 15.77 5.14 -8.10
N PRO A 33 16.94 5.78 -8.20
CA PRO A 33 18.01 5.36 -9.12
C PRO A 33 18.45 3.89 -8.96
N GLU A 34 18.49 3.36 -7.74
CA GLU A 34 18.82 1.96 -7.49
C GLU A 34 17.76 1.01 -8.08
N ILE A 35 16.50 1.42 -8.13
CA ILE A 35 15.43 0.65 -8.78
C ILE A 35 15.57 0.66 -10.30
N LEU A 36 15.91 1.80 -10.89
CA LEU A 36 16.21 1.88 -12.32
C LEU A 36 17.38 0.97 -12.70
N ALA A 37 18.43 0.95 -11.89
CA ALA A 37 19.59 0.05 -12.10
C ALA A 37 19.18 -1.42 -12.00
N ALA A 38 18.33 -1.79 -11.04
CA ALA A 38 17.80 -3.16 -10.88
C ALA A 38 16.95 -3.59 -12.08
N LEU A 39 16.13 -2.69 -12.62
CA LEU A 39 15.36 -2.95 -13.84
C LEU A 39 16.28 -3.14 -15.06
N ALA A 40 17.35 -2.35 -15.18
CA ALA A 40 18.33 -2.51 -16.25
C ALA A 40 19.02 -3.88 -16.16
N ALA A 41 19.45 -4.29 -14.97
CA ALA A 41 20.05 -5.61 -14.75
C ALA A 41 19.06 -6.74 -15.04
N ALA A 42 17.80 -6.61 -14.64
CA ALA A 42 16.75 -7.61 -14.92
C ALA A 42 16.38 -7.68 -16.41
N ASN A 43 16.77 -6.69 -17.23
CA ASN A 43 16.48 -6.68 -18.65
C ASN A 43 17.40 -7.58 -19.48
N GLU A 44 18.51 -8.03 -18.91
CA GLU A 44 19.45 -8.91 -19.58
C GLU A 44 18.95 -10.35 -19.69
N GLY A 45 19.31 -11.03 -20.78
CA GLY A 45 19.01 -12.42 -21.01
C GLY A 45 17.51 -12.77 -21.01
N HIS A 46 17.22 -14.06 -20.87
CA HIS A 46 15.86 -14.59 -20.82
C HIS A 46 15.57 -15.23 -19.45
N ALA A 47 14.34 -15.07 -18.97
CA ALA A 47 13.82 -15.73 -17.77
C ALA A 47 12.41 -16.26 -18.04
N ILE A 48 12.00 -17.29 -17.31
CA ILE A 48 10.67 -17.88 -17.43
C ILE A 48 9.63 -16.81 -17.07
N ALA A 49 8.51 -16.85 -17.78
CA ALA A 49 7.44 -15.86 -17.65
C ALA A 49 6.52 -16.14 -16.44
N TYR A 50 5.63 -15.19 -16.14
CA TYR A 50 4.51 -15.30 -15.20
C TYR A 50 4.90 -15.62 -13.74
N GLY A 51 6.09 -15.17 -13.32
CA GLY A 51 6.53 -15.28 -11.92
C GLY A 51 7.29 -16.56 -11.59
N GLU A 52 7.64 -17.38 -12.57
CA GLU A 52 8.53 -18.54 -12.41
C GLU A 52 10.00 -18.15 -12.64
N ASP A 53 10.34 -16.89 -12.48
CA ASP A 53 11.67 -16.33 -12.68
C ASP A 53 12.45 -16.23 -11.36
N PRO A 54 13.79 -16.15 -11.42
CA PRO A 54 14.64 -16.06 -10.22
C PRO A 54 14.36 -14.84 -9.32
N TYR A 55 13.94 -13.71 -9.88
CA TYR A 55 13.62 -12.50 -9.10
C TYR A 55 12.37 -12.71 -8.25
N THR A 56 11.35 -13.37 -8.81
CA THR A 56 10.13 -13.68 -8.05
C THR A 56 10.40 -14.70 -6.94
N SER A 57 11.24 -15.70 -7.20
CA SER A 57 11.68 -16.66 -6.17
C SER A 57 12.49 -15.96 -5.07
N ARG A 58 13.40 -15.06 -5.44
CA ARG A 58 14.20 -14.29 -4.48
C ARG A 58 13.34 -13.34 -3.64
N LEU A 59 12.35 -12.69 -4.25
CA LEU A 59 11.39 -11.86 -3.53
C LEU A 59 10.66 -12.65 -2.44
N ALA A 60 10.20 -13.86 -2.75
CA ALA A 60 9.52 -14.70 -1.76
C ALA A 60 10.43 -15.06 -0.57
N GLU A 61 11.73 -15.32 -0.81
CA GLU A 61 12.70 -15.55 0.26
C GLU A 61 12.90 -14.33 1.13
N ILE A 62 13.11 -13.16 0.50
CA ILE A 62 13.31 -11.89 1.20
C ILE A 62 12.08 -11.56 2.06
N MET A 63 10.88 -11.71 1.50
CA MET A 63 9.65 -11.42 2.23
C MET A 63 9.48 -12.32 3.45
N ARG A 64 9.77 -13.62 3.33
CA ARG A 64 9.80 -14.52 4.49
C ARG A 64 10.78 -14.04 5.57
N GLY A 65 11.93 -13.52 5.19
CA GLY A 65 12.88 -12.92 6.13
C GLY A 65 12.31 -11.70 6.87
N HIS A 66 11.41 -10.95 6.25
CA HIS A 66 10.79 -9.75 6.84
C HIS A 66 9.57 -10.05 7.70
N VAL A 67 8.73 -11.04 7.34
CA VAL A 67 7.42 -11.23 7.97
C VAL A 67 7.15 -12.67 8.44
N GLY A 68 8.11 -13.59 8.29
CA GLY A 68 8.00 -14.96 8.80
C GLY A 68 7.90 -16.03 7.71
N ASP A 69 8.31 -17.25 8.05
CA ASP A 69 8.53 -18.37 7.10
C ASP A 69 7.25 -18.86 6.39
N ALA A 70 6.09 -18.67 7.00
CA ALA A 70 4.80 -19.05 6.43
C ALA A 70 4.33 -18.14 5.28
N ALA A 71 5.00 -17.00 5.07
CA ALA A 71 4.55 -15.99 4.12
C ALA A 71 4.61 -16.47 2.67
N GLU A 72 3.49 -16.32 1.96
CA GLU A 72 3.39 -16.45 0.51
C GLU A 72 3.28 -15.06 -0.14
N THR A 73 4.06 -14.81 -1.20
CA THR A 73 4.17 -13.49 -1.81
C THR A 73 3.73 -13.52 -3.27
N PHE A 74 2.77 -12.67 -3.60
CA PHE A 74 2.22 -12.54 -4.95
C PHE A 74 2.43 -11.11 -5.46
N PRO A 75 3.48 -10.83 -6.25
CA PRO A 75 3.71 -9.50 -6.80
C PRO A 75 2.59 -9.09 -7.76
N VAL A 76 2.20 -7.81 -7.68
CA VAL A 76 1.15 -7.15 -8.46
C VAL A 76 1.60 -5.75 -8.86
N PHE A 77 0.83 -5.04 -9.72
CA PHE A 77 1.25 -3.73 -10.25
C PHE A 77 0.82 -2.55 -9.39
N THR A 78 -0.37 -2.60 -8.79
CA THR A 78 -1.00 -1.44 -8.15
C THR A 78 -1.54 -1.79 -6.77
N GLY A 79 -1.62 -0.79 -5.87
CA GLY A 79 -2.23 -0.96 -4.55
C GLY A 79 -3.69 -1.41 -4.63
N THR A 80 -4.49 -0.77 -5.50
CA THR A 80 -5.88 -1.21 -5.77
C THR A 80 -5.94 -2.67 -6.22
N GLY A 81 -5.00 -3.10 -7.09
CA GLY A 81 -4.90 -4.50 -7.53
C GLY A 81 -4.55 -5.44 -6.37
N ALA A 82 -3.67 -5.00 -5.45
CA ALA A 82 -3.34 -5.77 -4.25
C ALA A 82 -4.56 -5.92 -3.34
N ASN A 83 -5.26 -4.82 -3.04
CA ASN A 83 -6.47 -4.82 -2.20
C ASN A 83 -7.59 -5.69 -2.79
N VAL A 84 -7.88 -5.55 -4.09
CA VAL A 84 -8.90 -6.37 -4.78
C VAL A 84 -8.56 -7.86 -4.70
N VAL A 85 -7.32 -8.24 -5.01
CA VAL A 85 -6.89 -9.65 -4.99
C VAL A 85 -6.90 -10.21 -3.56
N ALA A 86 -6.39 -9.45 -2.59
CA ALA A 86 -6.37 -9.85 -1.18
C ALA A 86 -7.79 -10.05 -0.64
N LEU A 87 -8.64 -9.03 -0.74
CA LEU A 87 -10.00 -9.07 -0.21
C LEU A 87 -10.86 -10.11 -0.92
N GLN A 88 -10.70 -10.29 -2.24
CA GLN A 88 -11.40 -11.34 -2.99
C GLN A 88 -10.98 -12.75 -2.56
N ALA A 89 -9.71 -12.93 -2.18
CA ALA A 89 -9.21 -14.21 -1.70
C ALA A 89 -9.69 -14.54 -0.27
N MET A 90 -9.99 -13.49 0.52
CA MET A 90 -10.43 -13.58 1.92
C MET A 90 -11.96 -13.65 2.09
N THR A 91 -12.74 -13.40 1.02
CA THR A 91 -14.20 -13.28 1.12
C THR A 91 -14.93 -14.15 0.12
N ALA A 92 -16.12 -14.57 0.48
CA ALA A 92 -17.15 -15.04 -0.44
C ALA A 92 -18.07 -13.87 -0.84
N ARG A 93 -18.81 -14.03 -1.96
CA ARG A 93 -19.65 -12.95 -2.53
C ARG A 93 -20.77 -12.41 -1.64
N TRP A 94 -21.19 -13.18 -0.63
CA TRP A 94 -22.20 -12.75 0.35
C TRP A 94 -21.57 -12.15 1.60
N GLN A 95 -20.26 -11.98 1.63
CA GLN A 95 -19.54 -11.48 2.77
C GLN A 95 -19.21 -9.98 2.64
N ALA A 96 -18.83 -9.39 3.75
CA ALA A 96 -18.51 -8.00 3.88
C ALA A 96 -17.16 -7.77 4.55
N VAL A 97 -16.55 -6.64 4.22
CA VAL A 97 -15.32 -6.13 4.82
C VAL A 97 -15.66 -4.90 5.66
N VAL A 98 -15.32 -4.92 6.93
CA VAL A 98 -15.41 -3.76 7.82
C VAL A 98 -14.15 -2.93 7.67
N CYS A 99 -14.29 -1.63 7.42
CA CYS A 99 -13.17 -0.70 7.25
C CYS A 99 -13.50 0.68 7.82
N ALA A 100 -12.49 1.54 7.99
CA ALA A 100 -12.74 2.96 8.27
C ALA A 100 -13.47 3.62 7.09
N ASP A 101 -14.31 4.62 7.35
CA ASP A 101 -15.03 5.36 6.31
C ASP A 101 -14.10 6.09 5.34
N GLY A 102 -12.95 6.58 5.81
CA GLY A 102 -11.89 7.16 4.99
C GLY A 102 -10.91 6.16 4.38
N ALA A 103 -11.08 4.84 4.60
CA ALA A 103 -10.19 3.84 4.01
C ALA A 103 -10.16 3.91 2.47
N HIS A 104 -8.97 3.78 1.90
CA HIS A 104 -8.75 3.89 0.44
C HIS A 104 -9.66 2.95 -0.35
N ILE A 105 -9.87 1.72 0.14
CA ILE A 105 -10.78 0.74 -0.46
C ILE A 105 -12.23 1.22 -0.54
N ASN A 106 -12.66 2.12 0.36
CA ASN A 106 -14.00 2.69 0.38
C ASN A 106 -14.09 4.01 -0.40
N ALA A 107 -13.06 4.86 -0.33
CA ALA A 107 -13.11 6.24 -0.82
C ALA A 107 -12.51 6.43 -2.22
N ASP A 108 -11.34 5.82 -2.52
CA ASP A 108 -10.49 6.23 -3.63
C ASP A 108 -10.07 5.09 -4.58
N GLU A 109 -10.82 3.98 -4.62
CA GLU A 109 -10.57 2.87 -5.56
C GLU A 109 -11.68 2.68 -6.60
N GLY A 110 -12.54 3.70 -6.79
CA GLY A 110 -13.60 3.67 -7.79
C GLY A 110 -14.60 2.53 -7.60
N GLY A 111 -14.77 2.02 -6.37
CA GLY A 111 -15.61 0.86 -6.06
C GLY A 111 -15.01 -0.48 -6.54
N ALA A 112 -13.69 -0.54 -6.80
CA ALA A 112 -13.06 -1.76 -7.31
C ALA A 112 -13.21 -2.98 -6.38
N PRO A 113 -13.08 -2.87 -5.04
CA PRO A 113 -13.34 -4.01 -4.16
C PRO A 113 -14.76 -4.56 -4.30
N GLU A 114 -15.77 -3.71 -4.33
CA GLU A 114 -17.16 -4.12 -4.47
C GLU A 114 -17.46 -4.69 -5.86
N THR A 115 -16.95 -4.03 -6.92
CA THR A 115 -17.23 -4.41 -8.30
C THR A 115 -16.47 -5.66 -8.73
N MET A 116 -15.18 -5.72 -8.45
CA MET A 116 -14.29 -6.78 -8.94
C MET A 116 -14.28 -7.99 -8.00
N ALA A 117 -14.19 -7.76 -6.69
CA ALA A 117 -14.23 -8.84 -5.72
C ALA A 117 -15.67 -9.29 -5.42
N GLY A 118 -16.68 -8.47 -5.70
CA GLY A 118 -18.09 -8.80 -5.50
C GLY A 118 -18.51 -8.86 -4.03
N LEU A 119 -17.76 -8.22 -3.17
CA LEU A 119 -18.00 -8.11 -1.73
C LEU A 119 -18.82 -6.86 -1.40
N LYS A 120 -19.17 -6.68 -0.13
CA LYS A 120 -19.74 -5.43 0.38
C LYS A 120 -18.77 -4.78 1.36
N LEU A 121 -18.61 -3.45 1.29
CA LEU A 121 -17.93 -2.68 2.32
C LEU A 121 -18.91 -2.24 3.41
N HIS A 122 -18.49 -2.36 4.65
CA HIS A 122 -19.18 -1.85 5.85
C HIS A 122 -18.29 -0.76 6.49
N PRO A 123 -18.38 0.49 6.02
CA PRO A 123 -17.59 1.58 6.57
C PRO A 123 -18.03 1.96 7.97
N VAL A 124 -17.05 2.34 8.81
CA VAL A 124 -17.22 2.82 10.18
C VAL A 124 -16.54 4.17 10.32
N SER A 125 -17.25 5.15 10.85
CA SER A 125 -16.67 6.48 11.07
C SER A 125 -15.65 6.44 12.19
N THR A 126 -14.49 7.05 11.94
CA THR A 126 -13.36 7.06 12.85
C THR A 126 -12.84 8.49 13.07
N PRO A 127 -12.40 8.88 14.28
CA PRO A 127 -11.89 10.22 14.53
C PRO A 127 -10.46 10.43 14.00
N ASP A 128 -9.71 9.35 13.84
CA ASP A 128 -8.27 9.34 13.56
C ASP A 128 -7.85 8.32 12.49
N GLY A 129 -8.81 7.79 11.73
CA GLY A 129 -8.59 6.77 10.69
C GLY A 129 -8.37 5.37 11.23
N LYS A 130 -8.42 5.16 12.56
CA LYS A 130 -8.17 3.86 13.19
C LYS A 130 -9.44 3.20 13.67
N LEU A 131 -9.58 1.91 13.34
CA LEU A 131 -10.60 1.04 13.95
C LEU A 131 -10.14 0.58 15.35
N THR A 132 -11.10 0.36 16.21
CA THR A 132 -10.93 -0.31 17.50
C THR A 132 -11.89 -1.50 17.59
N PRO A 133 -11.72 -2.46 18.52
CA PRO A 133 -12.69 -3.52 18.72
C PRO A 133 -14.15 -3.02 18.85
N GLN A 134 -14.37 -1.95 19.61
CA GLN A 134 -15.70 -1.35 19.82
C GLN A 134 -16.28 -0.72 18.54
N LEU A 135 -15.41 -0.17 17.67
CA LEU A 135 -15.84 0.37 16.38
C LEU A 135 -16.18 -0.76 15.40
N VAL A 136 -15.42 -1.86 15.42
CA VAL A 136 -15.71 -3.05 14.61
C VAL A 136 -17.07 -3.64 14.98
N ASP A 137 -17.43 -3.71 16.25
CA ASP A 137 -18.72 -4.24 16.75
C ASP A 137 -19.93 -3.51 16.16
N GLN A 138 -19.78 -2.26 15.72
CA GLN A 138 -20.86 -1.51 15.06
C GLN A 138 -21.31 -2.18 13.75
N GLN A 139 -20.43 -2.96 13.10
CA GLN A 139 -20.71 -3.66 11.85
C GLN A 139 -20.58 -5.19 11.97
N ALA A 140 -19.88 -5.72 12.97
CA ALA A 140 -19.65 -7.15 13.19
C ALA A 140 -20.82 -7.79 13.95
N TRP A 141 -22.01 -7.79 13.34
CA TRP A 141 -23.22 -8.38 13.89
C TRP A 141 -24.08 -9.04 12.81
N GLY A 142 -25.10 -9.83 13.22
CA GLY A 142 -26.01 -10.52 12.30
C GLY A 142 -25.38 -11.75 11.64
N PHE A 143 -24.44 -12.38 12.33
CA PHE A 143 -23.84 -13.64 11.86
C PHE A 143 -24.91 -14.72 11.69
N GLY A 144 -24.95 -15.36 10.51
CA GLY A 144 -25.94 -16.37 10.14
C GLY A 144 -27.29 -15.84 9.68
N ASP A 145 -27.51 -14.52 9.69
CA ASP A 145 -28.71 -13.89 9.12
C ASP A 145 -28.56 -13.72 7.61
N GLU A 146 -29.39 -14.43 6.82
CA GLU A 146 -29.34 -14.39 5.35
C GLU A 146 -29.76 -13.04 4.74
N HIS A 147 -30.38 -12.16 5.52
CA HIS A 147 -30.76 -10.81 5.08
C HIS A 147 -29.60 -9.81 5.13
N ARG A 148 -28.47 -10.19 5.73
CA ARG A 148 -27.30 -9.32 5.90
C ARG A 148 -26.07 -9.91 5.22
N ALA A 149 -25.28 -9.05 4.53
CA ALA A 149 -23.95 -9.42 4.11
C ALA A 149 -23.10 -9.78 5.34
N GLN A 150 -22.52 -10.98 5.33
CA GLN A 150 -21.87 -11.56 6.52
C GLN A 150 -20.52 -10.91 6.78
N PRO A 151 -20.27 -10.28 7.93
CA PRO A 151 -18.96 -9.73 8.25
C PRO A 151 -17.91 -10.85 8.25
N ALA A 152 -16.83 -10.69 7.48
CA ALA A 152 -15.80 -11.73 7.33
C ALA A 152 -14.39 -11.21 7.47
N VAL A 153 -14.15 -9.96 7.11
CA VAL A 153 -12.82 -9.36 7.14
C VAL A 153 -12.91 -7.99 7.81
N VAL A 154 -11.90 -7.66 8.61
CA VAL A 154 -11.60 -6.29 9.03
C VAL A 154 -10.38 -5.83 8.27
N SER A 155 -10.48 -4.69 7.58
CA SER A 155 -9.37 -4.07 6.85
C SER A 155 -8.94 -2.79 7.53
N ILE A 156 -7.66 -2.70 7.88
CA ILE A 156 -7.04 -1.48 8.40
C ILE A 156 -5.97 -0.97 7.43
N THR A 157 -5.60 0.31 7.54
CA THR A 157 -4.54 0.90 6.73
C THR A 157 -3.36 1.35 7.59
N GLN A 158 -2.13 1.01 7.18
CA GLN A 158 -0.91 1.32 7.91
C GLN A 158 0.13 1.98 6.96
N SER A 159 0.44 3.27 7.11
CA SER A 159 -0.23 4.29 7.94
C SER A 159 -1.60 4.64 7.37
N THR A 160 -2.51 5.16 8.21
CA THR A 160 -3.86 5.53 7.79
C THR A 160 -3.87 6.65 6.74
N GLU A 161 -4.99 6.85 6.08
CA GLU A 161 -5.17 7.85 5.03
C GLU A 161 -4.99 9.28 5.53
N ILE A 162 -5.15 9.51 6.82
CA ILE A 162 -4.92 10.80 7.47
C ILE A 162 -3.59 10.89 8.23
N GLY A 163 -2.68 9.94 7.97
CA GLY A 163 -1.29 9.97 8.42
C GLY A 163 -1.01 9.50 9.83
N THR A 164 -2.01 9.01 10.55
CA THR A 164 -1.82 8.34 11.85
C THR A 164 -1.33 6.90 11.64
N ARG A 165 -0.87 6.26 12.69
CA ARG A 165 -0.42 4.85 12.62
C ARG A 165 -0.90 4.06 13.83
N TYR A 166 -1.12 2.79 13.60
CA TYR A 166 -1.36 1.83 14.66
C TYR A 166 -0.06 1.44 15.35
N THR A 167 -0.13 1.26 16.65
CA THR A 167 0.92 0.55 17.41
C THR A 167 0.73 -0.96 17.28
N PRO A 168 1.76 -1.79 17.54
CA PRO A 168 1.61 -3.25 17.60
C PRO A 168 0.51 -3.71 18.56
N ASP A 169 0.40 -3.08 19.75
CA ASP A 169 -0.62 -3.42 20.75
C ASP A 169 -2.04 -3.13 20.26
N GLU A 170 -2.25 -2.01 19.53
CA GLU A 170 -3.55 -1.69 18.91
C GLU A 170 -3.92 -2.72 17.84
N ILE A 171 -2.97 -3.14 17.01
CA ILE A 171 -3.21 -4.16 15.98
C ILE A 171 -3.48 -5.52 16.63
N SER A 172 -2.69 -5.92 17.64
CA SER A 172 -2.90 -7.19 18.36
C SER A 172 -4.27 -7.25 19.01
N ALA A 173 -4.67 -6.21 19.73
CA ALA A 173 -5.98 -6.15 20.37
C ALA A 173 -7.13 -6.24 19.35
N LEU A 174 -6.95 -5.63 18.18
CA LEU A 174 -7.92 -5.68 17.10
C LEU A 174 -7.96 -7.08 16.46
N ALA A 175 -6.81 -7.68 16.17
CA ALA A 175 -6.70 -9.03 15.59
C ALA A 175 -7.30 -10.10 16.53
N ASP A 176 -6.97 -10.06 17.82
CA ASP A 176 -7.54 -10.97 18.81
C ASP A 176 -9.08 -10.89 18.86
N HIS A 177 -9.61 -9.67 18.81
CA HIS A 177 -11.06 -9.45 18.78
C HIS A 177 -11.68 -9.99 17.49
N VAL A 178 -11.13 -9.64 16.34
CA VAL A 178 -11.58 -10.05 15.01
C VAL A 178 -11.59 -11.57 14.87
N HIS A 179 -10.51 -12.23 15.28
CA HIS A 179 -10.41 -13.69 15.26
C HIS A 179 -11.38 -14.36 16.22
N SER A 180 -11.67 -13.75 17.39
CA SER A 180 -12.67 -14.28 18.33
C SER A 180 -14.08 -14.30 17.74
N LEU A 181 -14.36 -13.44 16.76
CA LEU A 181 -15.63 -13.40 16.01
C LEU A 181 -15.63 -14.33 14.78
N GLY A 182 -14.55 -15.09 14.53
CA GLY A 182 -14.39 -15.93 13.34
C GLY A 182 -14.16 -15.15 12.06
N MET A 183 -13.74 -13.89 12.16
CA MET A 183 -13.35 -13.02 11.03
C MET A 183 -11.83 -13.04 10.84
N THR A 184 -11.34 -12.52 9.72
CA THR A 184 -9.92 -12.39 9.42
C THR A 184 -9.49 -10.93 9.26
N MET A 185 -8.17 -10.68 9.31
CA MET A 185 -7.63 -9.33 9.33
C MET A 185 -6.76 -9.04 8.10
N HIS A 186 -7.13 -8.01 7.33
CA HIS A 186 -6.37 -7.45 6.23
C HIS A 186 -5.71 -6.13 6.65
N LEU A 187 -4.45 -5.93 6.19
CA LEU A 187 -3.72 -4.67 6.36
C LEU A 187 -3.36 -4.10 4.99
N ASP A 188 -3.96 -2.95 4.65
CA ASP A 188 -3.48 -2.12 3.55
C ASP A 188 -2.18 -1.42 3.96
N GLY A 189 -1.09 -1.88 3.40
CA GLY A 189 0.26 -1.42 3.65
C GLY A 189 0.81 -0.49 2.56
N ALA A 190 -0.03 0.33 1.91
CA ALA A 190 0.40 1.27 0.88
C ALA A 190 1.58 2.15 1.32
N ARG A 191 1.68 2.44 2.62
CA ARG A 191 2.80 3.17 3.25
C ARG A 191 3.42 2.42 4.44
N ILE A 192 3.45 1.09 4.36
CA ILE A 192 3.95 0.22 5.43
C ILE A 192 5.41 0.53 5.81
N SER A 193 6.24 0.91 4.85
CA SER A 193 7.63 1.32 5.09
C SER A 193 7.72 2.59 5.93
N ASN A 194 6.84 3.57 5.69
CA ASN A 194 6.78 4.80 6.48
C ASN A 194 6.32 4.53 7.92
N ALA A 195 5.37 3.62 8.08
CA ALA A 195 4.93 3.17 9.41
C ALA A 195 6.06 2.46 10.16
N ALA A 196 6.74 1.51 9.53
CA ALA A 196 7.89 0.80 10.10
C ALA A 196 9.00 1.77 10.53
N ALA A 197 9.37 2.71 9.66
CA ALA A 197 10.36 3.74 9.95
C ALA A 197 9.95 4.66 11.10
N GLY A 198 8.67 4.99 11.19
CA GLY A 198 8.13 5.84 12.24
C GLY A 198 7.97 5.13 13.59
N LEU A 199 7.72 3.82 13.59
CA LEU A 199 7.69 2.96 14.78
C LEU A 199 9.10 2.55 15.24
N ASP A 200 10.08 2.63 14.34
CA ASP A 200 11.43 2.03 14.47
C ASP A 200 11.37 0.52 14.76
N LEU A 201 10.46 -0.18 14.05
CA LEU A 201 10.19 -1.61 14.21
C LEU A 201 10.28 -2.35 12.86
N PRO A 202 10.65 -3.64 12.86
CA PRO A 202 10.57 -4.48 11.68
C PRO A 202 9.10 -4.74 11.29
N PHE A 203 8.85 -5.05 10.01
CA PHE A 203 7.48 -5.28 9.51
C PHE A 203 6.72 -6.35 10.31
N ARG A 204 7.39 -7.46 10.67
CA ARG A 204 6.75 -8.54 11.41
C ARG A 204 6.14 -8.10 12.74
N ALA A 205 6.76 -7.11 13.42
CA ALA A 205 6.34 -6.68 14.75
C ALA A 205 4.94 -6.04 14.78
N PHE A 206 4.43 -5.57 13.64
CA PHE A 206 3.09 -5.01 13.52
C PHE A 206 2.29 -5.63 12.34
N THR A 207 2.69 -6.84 11.90
CA THR A 207 1.98 -7.67 10.93
C THR A 207 1.83 -9.10 11.46
N SER A 208 2.73 -10.02 11.12
CA SER A 208 2.63 -11.45 11.46
C SER A 208 2.65 -11.73 12.97
N ASP A 209 3.48 -11.00 13.73
CA ASP A 209 3.61 -11.25 15.18
C ASP A 209 2.37 -10.79 15.98
N VAL A 210 1.48 -10.02 15.37
CA VAL A 210 0.28 -9.43 16.00
C VAL A 210 -1.03 -9.89 15.36
N GLY A 211 -0.99 -10.93 14.50
CA GLY A 211 -2.19 -11.59 14.00
C GLY A 211 -2.80 -11.00 12.73
N VAL A 212 -2.07 -10.22 11.93
CA VAL A 212 -2.53 -9.86 10.58
C VAL A 212 -2.48 -11.10 9.68
N ASP A 213 -3.56 -11.37 8.93
CA ASP A 213 -3.66 -12.55 8.06
C ASP A 213 -3.12 -12.29 6.65
N VAL A 214 -3.43 -11.10 6.08
CA VAL A 214 -3.00 -10.72 4.72
C VAL A 214 -2.58 -9.26 4.69
N VAL A 215 -1.50 -8.96 3.97
CA VAL A 215 -1.00 -7.60 3.75
C VAL A 215 -1.02 -7.26 2.27
N SER A 216 -1.60 -6.13 1.89
CA SER A 216 -1.32 -5.43 0.63
C SER A 216 -0.05 -4.62 0.81
N PHE A 217 1.11 -5.16 0.40
CA PHE A 217 2.42 -4.53 0.63
C PHE A 217 2.72 -3.48 -0.43
N GLY A 218 2.89 -2.21 -0.01
CA GLY A 218 3.15 -1.07 -0.87
C GLY A 218 4.63 -0.82 -1.14
N GLY A 219 4.99 -0.74 -2.44
CA GLY A 219 6.34 -0.39 -2.89
C GLY A 219 6.38 0.90 -3.72
N THR A 220 5.36 1.18 -4.53
CA THR A 220 5.34 2.30 -5.46
C THR A 220 5.54 3.64 -4.76
N LYS A 221 4.83 3.90 -3.66
CA LYS A 221 4.95 5.13 -2.86
C LYS A 221 6.28 5.24 -2.09
N ASN A 222 7.12 4.20 -2.15
CA ASN A 222 8.43 4.17 -1.50
C ASN A 222 9.60 4.09 -2.51
N GLY A 223 9.40 4.60 -3.72
CA GLY A 223 10.44 4.76 -4.74
C GLY A 223 10.46 3.72 -5.83
N LEU A 224 9.47 2.84 -5.94
CA LEU A 224 9.31 1.95 -7.08
C LEU A 224 8.57 2.63 -8.23
N MET A 225 8.62 2.04 -9.43
CA MET A 225 7.87 2.51 -10.59
C MET A 225 6.40 2.06 -10.52
N ALA A 226 6.18 0.77 -10.34
CA ALA A 226 4.88 0.13 -10.25
C ALA A 226 5.08 -1.31 -9.76
N ALA A 227 5.16 -1.49 -8.45
CA ALA A 227 5.32 -2.81 -7.85
C ALA A 227 4.79 -2.81 -6.41
N GLU A 228 3.85 -3.69 -6.18
CA GLU A 228 3.19 -4.00 -4.93
C GLU A 228 3.20 -5.53 -4.75
N ALA A 229 2.74 -6.02 -3.61
CA ALA A 229 2.54 -7.46 -3.41
C ALA A 229 1.34 -7.74 -2.51
N VAL A 230 0.60 -8.81 -2.80
CA VAL A 230 -0.24 -9.47 -1.79
C VAL A 230 0.65 -10.43 -1.03
N VAL A 231 0.74 -10.25 0.27
CA VAL A 231 1.53 -11.10 1.18
C VAL A 231 0.57 -11.82 2.12
N VAL A 232 0.44 -13.10 1.93
CA VAL A 232 -0.40 -13.97 2.77
C VAL A 232 0.45 -14.44 3.94
N LEU A 233 0.05 -14.07 5.15
CA LEU A 233 0.72 -14.44 6.40
C LEU A 233 0.06 -15.68 7.03
N ASN A 234 -1.27 -15.82 6.83
CA ASN A 234 -2.07 -16.95 7.25
C ASN A 234 -2.71 -17.63 6.01
N PRO A 235 -2.17 -18.75 5.52
CA PRO A 235 -2.71 -19.45 4.35
C PRO A 235 -4.17 -19.92 4.50
N ASP A 236 -4.63 -20.15 5.73
CA ASP A 236 -6.00 -20.59 6.00
C ASP A 236 -7.03 -19.46 5.81
N ALA A 237 -6.57 -18.20 5.78
CA ALA A 237 -7.43 -17.02 5.58
C ALA A 237 -7.79 -16.75 4.12
N VAL A 238 -7.20 -17.47 3.16
CA VAL A 238 -7.33 -17.14 1.74
C VAL A 238 -7.65 -18.37 0.88
N THR A 239 -8.25 -18.09 -0.28
CA THR A 239 -8.48 -19.13 -1.30
C THR A 239 -8.14 -18.59 -2.70
N GLY A 240 -7.30 -19.32 -3.43
CA GLY A 240 -7.10 -19.12 -4.86
C GLY A 240 -6.39 -17.84 -5.29
N VAL A 241 -5.53 -17.24 -4.45
CA VAL A 241 -4.83 -15.97 -4.71
C VAL A 241 -4.20 -15.91 -6.10
N GLY A 242 -3.51 -16.97 -6.53
CA GLY A 242 -2.86 -17.02 -7.84
C GLY A 242 -3.85 -16.92 -9.01
N TYR A 243 -5.02 -17.56 -8.92
CA TYR A 243 -6.08 -17.46 -9.92
C TYR A 243 -6.72 -16.08 -9.92
N LEU A 244 -7.00 -15.54 -8.73
CA LEU A 244 -7.58 -14.21 -8.57
C LEU A 244 -6.64 -13.10 -9.07
N ARG A 245 -5.33 -13.22 -8.81
CA ARG A 245 -4.31 -12.34 -9.39
C ARG A 245 -4.36 -12.36 -10.93
N LYS A 246 -4.53 -13.52 -11.54
CA LYS A 246 -4.64 -13.64 -13.00
C LYS A 246 -5.92 -13.03 -13.54
N THR A 247 -7.07 -13.33 -12.92
CA THR A 247 -8.38 -12.83 -13.38
C THR A 247 -8.54 -11.32 -13.15
N SER A 248 -7.87 -10.77 -12.12
CA SER A 248 -7.77 -9.33 -11.86
C SER A 248 -6.69 -8.64 -12.70
N MET A 249 -6.11 -9.30 -13.70
CA MET A 249 -5.11 -8.76 -14.63
C MET A 249 -3.80 -8.29 -13.97
N GLN A 250 -3.52 -8.76 -12.76
CA GLN A 250 -2.33 -8.40 -11.98
C GLN A 250 -1.13 -9.36 -12.21
N LEU A 251 -1.28 -10.41 -13.01
CA LEU A 251 -0.18 -11.32 -13.38
C LEU A 251 0.39 -10.96 -14.74
N ALA A 252 1.52 -10.24 -14.76
CA ALA A 252 2.24 -9.91 -15.98
C ALA A 252 3.00 -11.10 -16.56
N SER A 253 3.14 -11.14 -17.89
CA SER A 253 4.04 -12.10 -18.54
C SER A 253 5.51 -11.90 -18.13
N LYS A 254 5.95 -10.64 -18.03
CA LYS A 254 7.31 -10.27 -17.61
C LYS A 254 7.35 -9.88 -16.14
N MET A 255 6.84 -10.75 -15.26
CA MET A 255 6.73 -10.49 -13.83
C MET A 255 8.08 -10.19 -13.17
N ARG A 256 9.19 -10.70 -13.74
CA ARG A 256 10.55 -10.41 -13.24
C ARG A 256 10.84 -8.94 -13.03
N PHE A 257 10.26 -8.03 -13.84
CA PHE A 257 10.49 -6.59 -13.69
C PHE A 257 9.73 -5.99 -12.50
N VAL A 258 8.57 -6.53 -12.15
CA VAL A 258 7.86 -6.16 -10.92
C VAL A 258 8.64 -6.67 -9.71
N SER A 259 9.02 -7.96 -9.73
CA SER A 259 9.76 -8.60 -8.64
C SER A 259 11.14 -8.00 -8.41
N ALA A 260 11.88 -7.64 -9.47
CA ALA A 260 13.20 -7.03 -9.36
C ALA A 260 13.18 -5.68 -8.62
N GLN A 261 12.10 -4.91 -8.77
CA GLN A 261 11.92 -3.66 -8.04
C GLN A 261 11.77 -3.93 -6.53
N LEU A 262 10.91 -4.88 -6.15
CA LEU A 262 10.68 -5.25 -4.75
C LEU A 262 11.93 -5.90 -4.13
N VAL A 263 12.66 -6.73 -4.89
CA VAL A 263 13.95 -7.29 -4.45
C VAL A 263 14.93 -6.15 -4.13
N ALA A 264 15.14 -5.22 -5.04
CA ALA A 264 16.06 -4.10 -4.83
C ALA A 264 15.64 -3.18 -3.67
N LEU A 265 14.33 -3.03 -3.45
CA LEU A 265 13.81 -2.26 -2.32
C LEU A 265 14.08 -2.93 -0.98
N LEU A 266 13.89 -4.26 -0.89
CA LEU A 266 13.76 -5.02 0.37
C LEU A 266 15.01 -5.83 0.76
N GLU A 267 15.90 -6.17 -0.18
CA GLU A 267 17.10 -6.97 0.12
C GLU A 267 18.10 -6.23 1.01
N GLY A 268 18.15 -4.90 0.89
CA GLY A 268 18.93 -4.01 1.74
C GLY A 268 18.07 -3.10 2.59
N ASP A 269 18.55 -1.89 2.79
CA ASP A 269 17.90 -0.87 3.62
C ASP A 269 17.22 0.25 2.82
N LEU A 270 17.10 0.11 1.49
CA LEU A 270 16.57 1.17 0.62
C LEU A 270 15.16 1.60 1.06
N TRP A 271 14.29 0.62 1.37
CA TRP A 271 12.95 0.89 1.87
C TRP A 271 12.95 1.76 3.12
N LEU A 272 13.88 1.52 4.04
CA LEU A 272 13.99 2.24 5.31
C LEU A 272 14.61 3.63 5.11
N ARG A 273 15.65 3.76 4.26
CA ARG A 273 16.26 5.05 3.92
C ARG A 273 15.25 6.02 3.29
N ASN A 274 14.47 5.52 2.31
CA ASN A 274 13.42 6.30 1.66
C ASN A 274 12.34 6.74 2.65
N ALA A 275 11.85 5.81 3.46
CA ALA A 275 10.81 6.07 4.44
C ALA A 275 11.26 7.04 5.54
N ARG A 276 12.45 6.85 6.10
CA ARG A 276 13.02 7.78 7.10
C ARG A 276 13.19 9.19 6.54
N HIS A 277 13.66 9.30 5.29
CA HIS A 277 13.81 10.60 4.64
C HIS A 277 12.46 11.31 4.47
N SER A 278 11.46 10.65 3.90
CA SER A 278 10.14 11.26 3.67
C SER A 278 9.43 11.61 4.98
N ASN A 279 9.51 10.76 6.01
CA ASN A 279 8.98 11.07 7.35
C ASN A 279 9.68 12.29 7.97
N ALA A 280 11.00 12.38 7.86
CA ALA A 280 11.76 13.53 8.37
C ALA A 280 11.38 14.84 7.64
N MET A 281 11.13 14.79 6.33
CA MET A 281 10.67 15.97 5.58
C MET A 281 9.25 16.39 5.98
N ALA A 282 8.35 15.45 6.24
CA ALA A 282 7.02 15.76 6.78
C ALA A 282 7.10 16.41 8.15
N GLN A 283 7.95 15.91 9.06
CA GLN A 283 8.17 16.52 10.37
C GLN A 283 8.75 17.93 10.26
N ARG A 284 9.73 18.13 9.35
CA ARG A 284 10.30 19.47 9.09
C ARG A 284 9.24 20.44 8.59
N LEU A 285 8.40 20.01 7.64
CA LEU A 285 7.28 20.82 7.13
C LEU A 285 6.30 21.16 8.24
N ALA A 286 5.84 20.16 9.00
CA ALA A 286 4.88 20.34 10.08
C ALA A 286 5.38 21.31 11.15
N THR A 287 6.67 21.22 11.52
CA THR A 287 7.29 22.15 12.50
C THR A 287 7.24 23.59 11.96
N ALA A 288 7.61 23.80 10.70
CA ALA A 288 7.64 25.14 10.11
C ALA A 288 6.23 25.74 9.94
N VAL A 289 5.23 24.94 9.51
CA VAL A 289 3.89 25.49 9.25
C VAL A 289 3.09 25.77 10.54
N ARG A 290 3.40 25.10 11.65
CA ARG A 290 2.76 25.38 12.95
C ARG A 290 3.02 26.79 13.47
N GLU A 291 4.12 27.40 13.06
CA GLU A 291 4.49 28.77 13.44
C GLU A 291 3.76 29.85 12.58
N ILE A 292 3.03 29.43 11.53
CA ILE A 292 2.36 30.36 10.61
C ILE A 292 0.96 30.69 11.13
N PRO A 293 0.63 32.00 11.40
CA PRO A 293 -0.71 32.36 11.83
C PRO A 293 -1.80 31.93 10.86
N GLY A 294 -2.88 31.33 11.37
CA GLY A 294 -3.99 30.84 10.56
C GLY A 294 -3.81 29.45 9.97
N VAL A 295 -2.68 28.78 10.20
CA VAL A 295 -2.46 27.37 9.83
C VAL A 295 -2.71 26.49 11.05
N GLN A 296 -3.50 25.43 10.88
CA GLN A 296 -3.76 24.43 11.91
C GLN A 296 -3.44 23.04 11.37
N VAL A 297 -2.41 22.40 11.91
CA VAL A 297 -2.12 20.97 11.65
C VAL A 297 -3.15 20.13 12.40
N THR A 298 -3.94 19.33 11.70
CA THR A 298 -5.14 18.68 12.23
C THR A 298 -4.87 17.32 12.86
N GLN A 299 -3.78 16.64 12.44
CA GLN A 299 -3.42 15.29 12.89
C GLN A 299 -1.97 15.25 13.38
N PRO A 300 -1.60 14.32 14.27
CA PRO A 300 -0.21 13.99 14.53
C PRO A 300 0.49 13.61 13.21
N VAL A 301 1.70 14.12 12.99
CA VAL A 301 2.50 13.78 11.81
C VAL A 301 3.35 12.57 12.16
N GLU A 302 2.84 11.38 11.89
CA GLU A 302 3.46 10.12 12.30
C GLU A 302 4.08 9.33 11.13
N ALA A 303 3.84 9.80 9.89
CA ALA A 303 4.36 9.26 8.65
C ALA A 303 4.81 10.42 7.73
N ASN A 304 4.73 10.23 6.40
CA ASN A 304 5.18 11.19 5.40
C ASN A 304 4.12 12.19 4.93
N ALA A 305 3.03 12.34 5.67
CA ALA A 305 1.93 13.25 5.31
C ALA A 305 1.69 14.32 6.37
N VAL A 306 1.29 15.53 5.93
CA VAL A 306 0.90 16.64 6.79
C VAL A 306 -0.49 17.12 6.38
N PHE A 307 -1.44 16.99 7.29
CA PHE A 307 -2.81 17.45 7.12
C PHE A 307 -3.02 18.77 7.86
N ALA A 308 -3.45 19.82 7.14
CA ALA A 308 -3.59 21.13 7.71
C ALA A 308 -4.81 21.88 7.16
N ILE A 309 -5.45 22.67 8.03
CA ILE A 309 -6.41 23.69 7.63
C ILE A 309 -5.64 24.98 7.37
N LEU A 310 -5.88 25.57 6.21
CA LEU A 310 -5.23 26.80 5.74
C LEU A 310 -6.29 27.88 5.46
N PRO A 311 -5.93 29.18 5.49
CA PRO A 311 -6.80 30.22 4.95
C PRO A 311 -7.17 29.93 3.47
N PRO A 312 -8.43 30.16 3.05
CA PRO A 312 -8.90 29.78 1.72
C PRO A 312 -8.07 30.34 0.56
N ASP A 313 -7.65 31.61 0.67
CA ASP A 313 -6.82 32.27 -0.36
C ASP A 313 -5.40 31.66 -0.47
N VAL A 314 -4.85 31.18 0.65
CA VAL A 314 -3.56 30.47 0.68
C VAL A 314 -3.72 29.09 0.06
N THR A 315 -4.79 28.37 0.41
CA THR A 315 -5.11 27.05 -0.17
C THR A 315 -5.18 27.14 -1.70
N GLU A 316 -5.97 28.07 -2.24
CA GLU A 316 -6.13 28.24 -3.68
C GLU A 316 -4.80 28.51 -4.41
N ARG A 317 -3.94 29.35 -3.82
CA ARG A 317 -2.61 29.64 -4.39
C ARG A 317 -1.68 28.45 -4.38
N LEU A 318 -1.65 27.67 -3.27
CA LEU A 318 -0.81 26.48 -3.16
C LEU A 318 -1.25 25.36 -4.11
N GLN A 319 -2.56 25.21 -4.33
CA GLN A 319 -3.11 24.26 -5.30
C GLN A 319 -2.71 24.58 -6.74
N LYS A 320 -2.75 25.88 -7.13
CA LYS A 320 -2.27 26.32 -8.46
C LYS A 320 -0.79 26.02 -8.69
N LEU A 321 -0.01 25.86 -7.64
CA LEU A 321 1.40 25.47 -7.69
C LEU A 321 1.61 23.96 -7.63
N SER A 322 0.52 23.15 -7.58
CA SER A 322 0.58 21.69 -7.38
C SER A 322 1.36 21.27 -6.12
N LEU A 323 1.35 22.11 -5.09
CA LEU A 323 2.06 21.84 -3.84
C LEU A 323 1.23 21.06 -2.83
N ILE A 324 -0.11 21.12 -2.95
CA ILE A 324 -1.05 20.45 -2.03
C ILE A 324 -2.20 19.78 -2.80
N HIS A 325 -2.80 18.77 -2.19
CA HIS A 325 -4.13 18.24 -2.52
C HIS A 325 -5.18 18.80 -1.56
N ILE A 326 -6.43 18.78 -2.00
CA ILE A 326 -7.58 18.99 -1.13
C ILE A 326 -8.04 17.62 -0.62
#